data_ab54c3b15f759be061a26bd58da955d2
#
_entry.id   ab54c3b15f759be061a26bd58da955d2
#
_cell.length_a   1.000
_cell.length_b   1.000
_cell.length_c   1.000
_cell.angle_alpha   90.00
_cell.angle_beta   90.00
_cell.angle_gamma   90.00
#
_symmetry.space_group_name_H-M   'P 1'
#
loop_
_entity.id
_entity.type
_entity.pdbx_description
1 polymer ?
#
loop_
_entity_poly.entity_id
_entity_poly.type
_entity_poly.pdbx_seq_one_letter_code
_entity_poly.pdbx_strand_id
1 'polypeptide(L)'
;MTAENTQEIERLRKEIDAVDREIVGCIVRRSQLAQSVGKAKGTAPVYRPEREREVVERALAENRRLGGLLPDSVLSTLYLEIVSACRALEARPSVAYLGPQGTFTEMAVLKQFGSNIEARPCESIDEVFHSAE
;
A
#
# COMPACT_ATOMS: atom_id res chain seq x y z
N MET A 1 21.87 -30.34 -10.91
CA MET A 1 22.11 -29.55 -9.69
C MET A 1 22.92 -30.41 -8.72
N THR A 2 24.00 -29.90 -8.20
CA THR A 2 24.86 -30.62 -7.26
C THR A 2 24.30 -30.59 -5.83
N ALA A 3 24.79 -31.48 -4.95
CA ALA A 3 24.45 -31.46 -3.53
C ALA A 3 24.85 -30.14 -2.86
N GLU A 4 26.01 -29.59 -3.25
CA GLU A 4 26.50 -28.30 -2.76
C GLU A 4 25.55 -27.15 -3.14
N ASN A 5 25.04 -27.15 -4.38
CA ASN A 5 24.05 -26.16 -4.83
C ASN A 5 22.74 -26.28 -4.06
N THR A 6 22.32 -27.52 -3.74
CA THR A 6 21.12 -27.77 -2.93
C THR A 6 21.28 -27.21 -1.52
N GLN A 7 22.44 -27.43 -0.90
CA GLN A 7 22.75 -26.91 0.44
C GLN A 7 22.79 -25.39 0.44
N GLU A 8 23.38 -24.78 -0.59
CA GLU A 8 23.43 -23.32 -0.71
C GLU A 8 22.04 -22.71 -0.88
N ILE A 9 21.18 -23.33 -1.71
CA ILE A 9 19.79 -22.91 -1.87
C ILE A 9 19.04 -22.98 -0.53
N GLU A 10 19.21 -24.08 0.22
CA GLU A 10 18.58 -24.23 1.53
C GLU A 10 19.04 -23.17 2.52
N ARG A 11 20.33 -22.84 2.52
CA ARG A 11 20.88 -21.79 3.35
C ARG A 11 20.27 -20.44 3.02
N LEU A 12 20.20 -20.10 1.74
CA LEU A 12 19.65 -18.83 1.25
C LEU A 12 18.15 -18.72 1.57
N ARG A 13 17.41 -19.81 1.45
CA ARG A 13 15.99 -19.85 1.81
C ARG A 13 15.76 -19.57 3.29
N LYS A 14 16.61 -20.11 4.16
CA LYS A 14 16.55 -19.80 5.60
C LYS A 14 16.80 -18.35 5.89
N GLU A 15 17.75 -17.74 5.16
CA GLU A 15 18.02 -16.31 5.28
C GLU A 15 16.81 -15.48 4.81
N ILE A 16 16.18 -15.88 3.70
CA ILE A 16 14.95 -15.24 3.21
C ILE A 16 13.84 -15.35 4.25
N ASP A 17 13.64 -16.52 4.84
CA ASP A 17 12.62 -16.74 5.88
C ASP A 17 12.85 -15.80 7.08
N ALA A 18 14.11 -15.59 7.47
CA ALA A 18 14.43 -14.66 8.55
C ALA A 18 14.10 -13.21 8.17
N VAL A 19 14.43 -12.80 6.95
CA VAL A 19 14.08 -11.47 6.43
C VAL A 19 12.57 -11.30 6.36
N ASP A 20 11.83 -12.32 5.92
CA ASP A 20 10.37 -12.27 5.85
C ASP A 20 9.77 -12.01 7.24
N ARG A 21 10.29 -12.66 8.28
CA ARG A 21 9.84 -12.40 9.65
C ARG A 21 10.10 -10.94 10.06
N GLU A 22 11.24 -10.39 9.68
CA GLU A 22 11.54 -8.97 9.93
C GLU A 22 10.59 -8.04 9.19
N ILE A 23 10.30 -8.35 7.92
CA ILE A 23 9.36 -7.56 7.10
C ILE A 23 7.97 -7.55 7.75
N VAL A 24 7.45 -8.72 8.11
CA VAL A 24 6.13 -8.83 8.76
C VAL A 24 6.12 -8.05 10.08
N GLY A 25 7.17 -8.20 10.88
CA GLY A 25 7.32 -7.45 12.14
C GLY A 25 7.31 -5.94 11.94
N CYS A 26 8.02 -5.46 10.91
CA CYS A 26 8.05 -4.05 10.55
C CYS A 26 6.68 -3.54 10.07
N ILE A 27 5.99 -4.32 9.26
CA ILE A 27 4.64 -3.96 8.78
C ILE A 27 3.66 -3.88 9.95
N VAL A 28 3.69 -4.85 10.87
CA VAL A 28 2.84 -4.87 12.06
C VAL A 28 3.12 -3.65 12.93
N ARG A 29 4.38 -3.35 13.19
CA ARG A 29 4.80 -2.19 13.98
C ARG A 29 4.34 -0.88 13.33
N ARG A 30 4.52 -0.75 12.02
CA ARG A 30 4.05 0.41 11.27
C ARG A 30 2.53 0.56 11.37
N SER A 31 1.81 -0.55 11.30
CA SER A 31 0.34 -0.57 11.42
C SER A 31 -0.11 -0.09 12.80
N GLN A 32 0.56 -0.54 13.86
CA GLN A 32 0.27 -0.09 15.23
C GLN A 32 0.52 1.41 15.41
N LEU A 33 1.62 1.91 14.83
CA LEU A 33 1.92 3.34 14.85
C LEU A 33 0.89 4.15 14.08
N ALA A 34 0.43 3.64 12.94
CA ALA A 34 -0.63 4.27 12.16
C ALA A 34 -1.95 4.35 12.95
N GLN A 35 -2.32 3.30 13.67
CA GLN A 35 -3.48 3.32 14.56
C GLN A 35 -3.33 4.39 15.66
N SER A 36 -2.15 4.51 16.24
CA SER A 36 -1.87 5.52 17.24
C SER A 36 -1.99 6.94 16.69
N VAL A 37 -1.51 7.16 15.47
CA VAL A 37 -1.68 8.43 14.77
C VAL A 37 -3.17 8.72 14.54
N GLY A 38 -3.93 7.73 14.11
CA GLY A 38 -5.37 7.85 13.91
C GLY A 38 -6.11 8.29 15.19
N LYS A 39 -5.77 7.68 16.30
CA LYS A 39 -6.34 8.05 17.62
C LYS A 39 -5.96 9.48 18.01
N ALA A 40 -4.73 9.88 17.76
CA ALA A 40 -4.24 11.22 18.08
C ALA A 40 -4.89 12.32 17.21
N LYS A 41 -5.22 12.00 15.96
CA LYS A 41 -5.90 12.94 15.04
C LYS A 41 -7.34 13.24 15.46
N GLY A 42 -8.01 12.31 16.13
CA GLY A 42 -9.43 12.45 16.46
C GLY A 42 -10.30 12.51 15.22
N THR A 43 -10.91 13.67 14.95
CA THR A 43 -11.81 13.88 13.80
C THR A 43 -11.09 14.36 12.53
N ALA A 44 -9.77 14.50 12.53
CA ALA A 44 -9.03 14.92 11.35
C ALA A 44 -9.16 13.89 10.21
N PRO A 45 -9.07 14.34 8.94
CA PRO A 45 -9.20 13.42 7.80
C PRO A 45 -8.19 12.30 7.85
N VAL A 46 -8.66 11.08 7.56
CA VAL A 46 -7.82 9.87 7.51
C VAL A 46 -6.96 9.89 6.24
N TYR A 47 -7.55 10.24 5.10
CA TYR A 47 -6.84 10.28 3.84
C TYR A 47 -6.13 11.63 3.68
N ARG A 48 -4.79 11.58 3.59
CA ARG A 48 -3.92 12.74 3.36
C ARG A 48 -3.01 12.46 2.16
N PRO A 49 -3.43 12.85 0.96
CA PRO A 49 -2.68 12.52 -0.26
C PRO A 49 -1.25 13.05 -0.27
N GLU A 50 -1.00 14.23 0.28
CA GLU A 50 0.36 14.80 0.36
C GLU A 50 1.28 13.94 1.23
N ARG A 51 0.77 13.48 2.36
CA ARG A 51 1.54 12.63 3.28
C ARG A 51 1.81 11.26 2.67
N GLU A 52 0.81 10.67 2.02
CA GLU A 52 0.95 9.36 1.38
C GLU A 52 1.97 9.42 0.25
N ARG A 53 1.94 10.48 -0.56
CA ARG A 53 2.92 10.71 -1.61
C ARG A 53 4.34 10.86 -1.05
N GLU A 54 4.50 11.65 0.00
CA GLU A 54 5.78 11.85 0.68
C GLU A 54 6.36 10.53 1.19
N VAL A 55 5.53 9.67 1.79
CA VAL A 55 5.96 8.36 2.30
C VAL A 55 6.45 7.47 1.16
N VAL A 56 5.73 7.41 0.05
CA VAL A 56 6.14 6.63 -1.13
C VAL A 56 7.44 7.18 -1.72
N GLU A 57 7.58 8.49 -1.85
CA GLU A 57 8.80 9.11 -2.37
C GLU A 57 10.02 8.82 -1.50
N ARG A 58 9.86 8.81 -0.18
CA ARG A 58 10.92 8.43 0.75
C ARG A 58 11.33 6.98 0.59
N ALA A 59 10.37 6.08 0.38
CA ALA A 59 10.64 4.67 0.14
C ALA A 59 11.43 4.48 -1.16
N LEU A 60 11.08 5.20 -2.22
CA LEU A 60 11.81 5.16 -3.48
C LEU A 60 13.24 5.68 -3.33
N ALA A 61 13.42 6.78 -2.60
CA ALA A 61 14.74 7.33 -2.32
C ALA A 61 15.61 6.34 -1.53
N GLU A 62 15.03 5.68 -0.55
CA GLU A 62 15.72 4.67 0.26
C GLU A 62 16.13 3.45 -0.58
N ASN A 63 15.26 3.00 -1.48
CA ASN A 63 15.58 1.94 -2.43
C ASN A 63 16.80 2.30 -3.29
N ARG A 64 16.83 3.52 -3.80
CA ARG A 64 17.97 4.01 -4.60
C ARG A 64 19.26 4.08 -3.77
N ARG A 65 19.16 4.54 -2.52
CA ARG A 65 20.28 4.61 -1.60
C ARG A 65 20.89 3.21 -1.34
N LEU A 66 20.04 2.19 -1.30
CA LEU A 66 20.43 0.80 -1.06
C LEU A 66 20.81 0.04 -2.34
N GLY A 67 20.91 0.73 -3.48
CA GLY A 67 21.37 0.17 -4.74
C GLY A 67 20.33 0.02 -5.84
N GLY A 68 19.08 0.30 -5.54
CA GLY A 68 18.02 0.34 -6.56
C GLY A 68 17.74 -1.01 -7.23
N LEU A 69 17.83 -2.11 -6.48
CA LEU A 69 17.63 -3.46 -7.03
C LEU A 69 16.21 -3.64 -7.58
N LEU A 70 15.21 -3.08 -6.89
CA LEU A 70 13.84 -3.11 -7.36
C LEU A 70 13.56 -1.89 -8.24
N PRO A 71 12.80 -2.06 -9.35
CA PRO A 71 12.31 -0.93 -10.11
C PRO A 71 11.41 -0.02 -9.24
N ASP A 72 11.46 1.29 -9.47
CA ASP A 72 10.65 2.25 -8.74
C ASP A 72 9.16 1.91 -8.82
N SER A 73 8.67 1.48 -9.99
CA SER A 73 7.26 1.11 -10.18
C SER A 73 6.81 -0.04 -9.28
N VAL A 74 7.67 -1.03 -9.07
CA VAL A 74 7.38 -2.18 -8.20
C VAL A 74 7.33 -1.74 -6.75
N LEU A 75 8.34 -1.01 -6.28
CA LEU A 75 8.39 -0.55 -4.90
C LEU A 75 7.27 0.43 -4.59
N SER A 76 6.94 1.31 -5.53
CA SER A 76 5.83 2.25 -5.41
C SER A 76 4.50 1.52 -5.19
N THR A 77 4.24 0.47 -5.97
CA THR A 77 3.02 -0.35 -5.85
C THR A 77 2.96 -1.06 -4.48
N LEU A 78 4.06 -1.69 -4.07
CA LEU A 78 4.14 -2.36 -2.77
C LEU A 78 3.89 -1.39 -1.62
N TYR A 79 4.55 -0.24 -1.67
CA TYR A 79 4.44 0.75 -0.59
C TYR A 79 3.07 1.40 -0.53
N LEU A 80 2.44 1.64 -1.68
CA LEU A 80 1.07 2.13 -1.72
C LEU A 80 0.11 1.16 -1.03
N GLU A 81 0.28 -0.15 -1.22
CA GLU A 81 -0.54 -1.16 -0.55
C GLU A 81 -0.31 -1.17 0.97
N ILE A 82 0.93 -1.00 1.42
CA ILE A 82 1.23 -0.88 2.85
C ILE A 82 0.54 0.35 3.44
N VAL A 83 0.65 1.50 2.77
CA VAL A 83 0.04 2.76 3.20
C VAL A 83 -1.49 2.62 3.23
N SER A 84 -2.07 2.03 2.20
CA SER A 84 -3.50 1.79 2.08
C SER A 84 -4.01 0.88 3.20
N ALA A 85 -3.31 -0.21 3.50
CA ALA A 85 -3.66 -1.12 4.58
C ALA A 85 -3.63 -0.43 5.95
N CYS A 86 -2.63 0.39 6.20
CA CYS A 86 -2.51 1.15 7.45
C CYS A 86 -3.63 2.20 7.58
N ARG A 87 -3.95 2.89 6.49
CA ARG A 87 -5.05 3.85 6.46
C ARG A 87 -6.38 3.19 6.78
N ALA A 88 -6.62 1.99 6.25
CA ALA A 88 -7.85 1.22 6.48
C ALA A 88 -8.04 0.84 7.96
N LEU A 89 -6.97 0.77 8.76
CA LEU A 89 -7.05 0.53 10.20
C LEU A 89 -7.59 1.75 10.96
N GLU A 90 -7.44 2.95 10.41
CA GLU A 90 -8.04 4.16 10.99
C GLU A 90 -9.52 4.25 10.61
N ALA A 91 -9.80 4.21 9.30
CA ALA A 91 -11.13 4.12 8.72
C ALA A 91 -10.98 3.70 7.25
N ARG A 92 -11.74 2.69 6.83
CA ARG A 92 -11.71 2.24 5.44
C ARG A 92 -12.42 3.28 4.55
N PRO A 93 -11.69 4.02 3.71
CA PRO A 93 -12.31 5.06 2.90
C PRO A 93 -13.20 4.45 1.80
N SER A 94 -14.28 5.14 1.50
CA SER A 94 -15.15 4.82 0.38
C SER A 94 -14.85 5.77 -0.77
N VAL A 95 -14.66 5.22 -1.96
CA VAL A 95 -14.34 5.99 -3.16
C VAL A 95 -15.37 5.69 -4.24
N ALA A 96 -16.13 6.72 -4.65
CA ALA A 96 -17.06 6.63 -5.76
C ALA A 96 -16.31 6.87 -7.07
N TYR A 97 -16.65 6.10 -8.10
CA TYR A 97 -16.03 6.24 -9.41
C TYR A 97 -17.04 5.94 -10.51
N LEU A 98 -16.77 6.46 -11.71
CA LEU A 98 -17.60 6.15 -12.86
C LEU A 98 -17.35 4.70 -13.28
N GLY A 99 -18.36 3.82 -13.03
CA GLY A 99 -18.29 2.39 -13.34
C GLY A 99 -18.63 2.09 -14.80
N PRO A 100 -18.81 0.82 -15.11
CA PRO A 100 -18.87 -0.34 -14.21
C PRO A 100 -17.49 -0.83 -13.73
N GLN A 101 -17.49 -1.87 -12.91
CA GLN A 101 -16.25 -2.52 -12.46
C GLN A 101 -15.44 -3.05 -13.65
N GLY A 102 -14.12 -3.13 -13.50
CA GLY A 102 -13.21 -3.59 -14.54
C GLY A 102 -12.86 -2.54 -15.58
N THR A 103 -13.26 -1.28 -15.36
CA THR A 103 -12.95 -0.16 -16.26
C THR A 103 -11.62 0.49 -15.94
N PHE A 104 -11.10 1.33 -16.87
CA PHE A 104 -9.93 2.15 -16.62
C PHE A 104 -10.12 3.11 -15.44
N THR A 105 -11.35 3.55 -15.18
CA THR A 105 -11.67 4.42 -14.04
C THR A 105 -11.44 3.68 -12.72
N GLU A 106 -11.88 2.42 -12.62
CA GLU A 106 -11.58 1.59 -11.44
C GLU A 106 -10.09 1.38 -11.27
N MET A 107 -9.36 1.11 -12.36
CA MET A 107 -7.90 0.95 -12.33
C MET A 107 -7.23 2.21 -11.80
N ALA A 108 -7.67 3.39 -12.22
CA ALA A 108 -7.15 4.67 -11.74
C ALA A 108 -7.38 4.84 -10.24
N VAL A 109 -8.56 4.47 -9.74
CA VAL A 109 -8.91 4.52 -8.31
C VAL A 109 -7.96 3.62 -7.52
N LEU A 110 -7.78 2.37 -7.95
CA LEU A 110 -6.90 1.42 -7.26
C LEU A 110 -5.44 1.86 -7.30
N LYS A 111 -5.01 2.47 -8.41
CA LYS A 111 -3.65 3.00 -8.53
C LYS A 111 -3.40 4.17 -7.58
N GLN A 112 -4.39 5.03 -7.36
CA GLN A 112 -4.26 6.20 -6.49
C GLN A 112 -4.39 5.84 -5.01
N PHE A 113 -5.34 4.97 -4.66
CA PHE A 113 -5.73 4.71 -3.27
C PHE A 113 -5.27 3.35 -2.74
N GLY A 114 -4.77 2.46 -3.59
CA GLY A 114 -4.53 1.06 -3.23
C GLY A 114 -5.83 0.27 -3.18
N SER A 115 -5.74 -0.98 -2.77
CA SER A 115 -6.89 -1.90 -2.77
C SER A 115 -7.71 -1.89 -1.47
N ASN A 116 -7.21 -1.26 -0.40
CA ASN A 116 -7.87 -1.25 0.92
C ASN A 116 -8.88 -0.11 1.05
N ILE A 117 -9.81 -0.03 0.12
CA ILE A 117 -10.89 0.95 0.06
C ILE A 117 -12.20 0.26 -0.24
N GLU A 118 -13.31 0.92 0.05
CA GLU A 118 -14.63 0.55 -0.44
C GLU A 118 -14.86 1.31 -1.75
N ALA A 119 -14.65 0.64 -2.89
CA ALA A 119 -14.85 1.24 -4.20
C ALA A 119 -16.31 1.10 -4.62
N ARG A 120 -16.97 2.22 -4.95
CA ARG A 120 -18.38 2.28 -5.33
C ARG A 120 -18.53 2.67 -6.79
N PRO A 121 -18.86 1.72 -7.69
CA PRO A 121 -19.14 2.05 -9.09
C PRO A 121 -20.47 2.81 -9.20
N CYS A 122 -20.46 3.89 -9.99
CA CYS A 122 -21.65 4.71 -10.26
C CYS A 122 -21.95 4.71 -11.76
N GLU A 123 -23.22 4.90 -12.12
CA GLU A 123 -23.67 4.87 -13.52
C GLU A 123 -23.45 6.20 -14.25
N SER A 124 -23.34 7.30 -13.50
CA SER A 124 -23.14 8.62 -14.08
C SER A 124 -22.19 9.47 -13.23
N ILE A 125 -21.68 10.53 -13.83
CA ILE A 125 -20.83 11.51 -13.12
C ILE A 125 -21.63 12.20 -12.02
N ASP A 126 -22.89 12.52 -12.25
CA ASP A 126 -23.77 13.12 -11.24
C ASP A 126 -23.92 12.22 -10.02
N GLU A 127 -24.07 10.89 -10.24
CA GLU A 127 -24.13 9.90 -9.17
C GLU A 127 -22.82 9.85 -8.38
N VAL A 128 -21.66 9.96 -9.05
CA VAL A 128 -20.36 10.02 -8.38
C VAL A 128 -20.30 11.18 -7.41
N PHE A 129 -20.66 12.38 -7.84
CA PHE A 129 -20.67 13.56 -6.97
C PHE A 129 -21.70 13.43 -5.84
N HIS A 130 -22.85 12.85 -6.12
CA HIS A 130 -23.89 12.63 -5.11
C HIS A 130 -23.43 11.66 -4.03
N SER A 131 -22.72 10.61 -4.40
CA SER A 131 -22.15 9.63 -3.46
C SER A 131 -21.04 10.20 -2.59
N ALA A 132 -20.35 11.25 -3.05
CA ALA A 132 -19.27 11.89 -2.33
C ALA A 132 -19.78 12.89 -1.26
N GLU A 133 -21.04 13.29 -1.31
CA GLU A 133 -21.70 14.14 -0.30
C GLU A 133 -22.01 13.34 0.97
#